data_495693d33d2615fdc34b180b72448072
#
_entry.id   495693d33d2615fdc34b180b72448072
#
_cell.length_a   1.000
_cell.length_b   1.000
_cell.length_c   1.000
_cell.angle_alpha   90.00
_cell.angle_beta   90.00
_cell.angle_gamma   90.00
#
_symmetry.space_group_name_H-M   'P 1'
#
loop_
_entity.id
_entity.type
_entity.pdbx_description
1 polymer ?
#
loop_
_entity_poly.entity_id
_entity_poly.type
_entity_poly.pdbx_seq_one_letter_code
_entity_poly.pdbx_strand_id
1 'polypeptide(L)'
;GDAFQSIVIRDASCETPGKVLEICERCGTVQESTTPKGEHEFSVTTVPATCTSPGYTLQECAVCGERHITDITAALPHNYVDKTTPATCEGGGKTIHICEGCGSSFVTDYTDPLGHSWDEGTEVTGSTCTGEGLIEYRCVRCGYHRLEGDAAAGHVPGEAATCTTPQLCTKCGAVIVNALGHDYQEEVTEPT
;
A
#
# COMPACT_ATOMS: atom_id res chain seq x y z
N GLY A 1 -55.03 -70.47 -8.48
CA GLY A 1 -53.92 -69.76 -7.88
C GLY A 1 -54.46 -68.97 -6.66
N ASP A 2 -53.72 -68.94 -5.59
CA ASP A 2 -54.08 -68.17 -4.38
C ASP A 2 -53.98 -66.68 -4.70
N ALA A 3 -55.04 -65.93 -4.42
CA ALA A 3 -55.11 -64.52 -4.53
C ALA A 3 -54.53 -63.85 -3.22
N PHE A 4 -53.58 -62.95 -3.34
CA PHE A 4 -52.99 -62.21 -2.23
C PHE A 4 -53.31 -60.73 -2.39
N GLN A 5 -53.70 -60.10 -1.28
CA GLN A 5 -53.82 -58.68 -1.15
C GLN A 5 -52.46 -58.12 -0.60
N SER A 6 -51.80 -57.23 -1.31
CA SER A 6 -50.52 -56.63 -0.88
C SER A 6 -50.80 -55.32 -0.20
N ILE A 7 -50.25 -55.14 1.00
CA ILE A 7 -50.27 -53.90 1.77
C ILE A 7 -48.80 -53.39 1.94
N VAL A 8 -48.48 -52.25 1.40
CA VAL A 8 -47.17 -51.63 1.61
C VAL A 8 -47.08 -51.04 3.01
N ILE A 9 -46.19 -51.59 3.86
CA ILE A 9 -45.94 -51.11 5.22
C ILE A 9 -44.88 -49.99 5.21
N ARG A 10 -43.91 -50.12 4.30
CA ARG A 10 -42.85 -49.13 4.11
C ARG A 10 -42.37 -49.21 2.69
N ASP A 11 -42.29 -48.04 2.03
CA ASP A 11 -41.69 -47.94 0.71
C ASP A 11 -40.17 -48.17 0.78
N ALA A 12 -39.64 -48.77 -0.27
CA ALA A 12 -38.18 -48.88 -0.42
C ALA A 12 -37.58 -47.49 -0.63
N SER A 13 -36.45 -47.21 0.06
CA SER A 13 -35.57 -46.09 -0.22
C SER A 13 -34.23 -46.60 -0.75
N CYS A 14 -33.36 -45.74 -1.18
CA CYS A 14 -32.00 -46.14 -1.60
C CYS A 14 -31.16 -46.72 -0.41
N GLU A 15 -31.52 -46.42 0.84
CA GLU A 15 -30.84 -46.94 2.02
C GLU A 15 -31.53 -48.16 2.64
N THR A 16 -32.83 -48.21 2.54
CA THR A 16 -33.64 -49.26 3.25
C THR A 16 -34.55 -50.02 2.30
N PRO A 17 -34.59 -51.36 2.36
CA PRO A 17 -35.53 -52.13 1.59
C PRO A 17 -36.97 -51.80 2.00
N GLY A 18 -37.91 -51.87 1.08
CA GLY A 18 -39.30 -51.75 1.37
C GLY A 18 -39.83 -52.99 2.12
N LYS A 19 -41.02 -52.87 2.75
CA LYS A 19 -41.67 -53.92 3.48
C LYS A 19 -43.12 -54.01 3.03
N VAL A 20 -43.54 -55.20 2.64
CA VAL A 20 -44.90 -55.49 2.15
C VAL A 20 -45.49 -56.65 2.95
N LEU A 21 -46.72 -56.54 3.31
CA LEU A 21 -47.55 -57.68 3.85
C LEU A 21 -48.39 -58.19 2.72
N GLU A 22 -48.35 -59.53 2.53
CA GLU A 22 -49.21 -60.24 1.60
C GLU A 22 -50.21 -61.06 2.41
N ILE A 23 -51.48 -60.81 2.22
CA ILE A 23 -52.60 -61.50 2.96
C ILE A 23 -53.35 -62.40 1.99
N CYS A 24 -53.37 -63.68 2.27
CA CYS A 24 -54.12 -64.59 1.46
C CYS A 24 -55.62 -64.33 1.61
N GLU A 25 -56.34 -64.06 0.54
CA GLU A 25 -57.74 -63.72 0.55
C GLU A 25 -58.66 -64.94 0.96
N ARG A 26 -58.11 -66.14 0.81
CA ARG A 26 -58.89 -67.39 1.12
C ARG A 26 -58.76 -67.84 2.59
N CYS A 27 -57.56 -67.74 3.16
CA CYS A 27 -57.27 -68.29 4.47
C CYS A 27 -56.82 -67.27 5.52
N GLY A 28 -56.61 -65.99 5.11
CA GLY A 28 -56.18 -64.94 6.02
C GLY A 28 -54.68 -65.01 6.43
N THR A 29 -53.93 -65.96 5.91
CA THR A 29 -52.52 -66.10 6.25
C THR A 29 -51.75 -64.81 5.79
N VAL A 30 -50.95 -64.28 6.68
CA VAL A 30 -50.12 -63.07 6.43
C VAL A 30 -48.67 -63.50 6.22
N GLN A 31 -48.06 -63.04 5.11
CA GLN A 31 -46.67 -63.21 4.85
C GLN A 31 -46.02 -61.87 4.72
N GLU A 32 -44.86 -61.68 5.36
CA GLU A 32 -43.99 -60.50 5.13
C GLU A 32 -43.04 -60.76 4.00
N SER A 33 -42.93 -59.79 3.07
CA SER A 33 -41.97 -59.78 2.05
C SER A 33 -41.21 -58.41 2.04
N THR A 34 -40.02 -58.37 1.49
CA THR A 34 -39.24 -57.16 1.31
C THR A 34 -39.01 -56.86 -0.17
N THR A 35 -39.14 -55.59 -0.52
CA THR A 35 -38.73 -55.11 -1.85
C THR A 35 -37.28 -54.64 -1.81
N PRO A 36 -36.53 -54.80 -2.90
CA PRO A 36 -35.17 -54.32 -2.96
C PRO A 36 -35.05 -52.83 -2.64
N LYS A 37 -33.87 -52.42 -2.18
CA LYS A 37 -33.54 -50.97 -2.09
C LYS A 37 -33.67 -50.33 -3.45
N GLY A 38 -34.11 -49.11 -3.50
CA GLY A 38 -34.10 -48.26 -4.69
C GLY A 38 -32.68 -47.87 -5.11
N GLU A 39 -32.57 -47.47 -6.32
CA GLU A 39 -31.30 -46.85 -6.80
C GLU A 39 -31.19 -45.43 -6.26
N HIS A 40 -29.93 -44.96 -6.14
CA HIS A 40 -29.66 -43.55 -5.80
C HIS A 40 -29.98 -42.66 -7.02
N GLU A 41 -30.77 -41.63 -6.79
CA GLU A 41 -31.05 -40.59 -7.79
C GLU A 41 -30.17 -39.36 -7.50
N PHE A 42 -29.02 -39.29 -8.18
CA PHE A 42 -28.06 -38.24 -7.97
C PHE A 42 -28.40 -37.01 -8.79
N SER A 43 -28.49 -35.86 -8.15
CA SER A 43 -28.34 -34.55 -8.80
C SER A 43 -26.88 -34.22 -8.96
N VAL A 44 -26.53 -33.64 -10.11
CA VAL A 44 -25.12 -33.31 -10.47
C VAL A 44 -24.93 -31.81 -10.51
N THR A 45 -23.98 -31.31 -9.73
CA THR A 45 -23.62 -29.89 -9.70
C THR A 45 -22.13 -29.72 -9.97
N THR A 46 -21.76 -28.95 -10.98
CA THR A 46 -20.36 -28.63 -11.26
C THR A 46 -19.97 -27.31 -10.55
N VAL A 47 -18.93 -27.37 -9.73
CA VAL A 47 -18.30 -26.22 -9.09
C VAL A 47 -17.04 -25.91 -9.82
N PRO A 48 -16.93 -24.77 -10.54
CA PRO A 48 -15.74 -24.41 -11.28
C PRO A 48 -14.57 -24.08 -10.35
N ALA A 49 -13.34 -24.36 -10.80
CA ALA A 49 -12.13 -23.95 -10.10
C ALA A 49 -12.01 -22.42 -10.07
N THR A 50 -11.52 -21.90 -8.97
CA THR A 50 -11.09 -20.50 -8.84
C THR A 50 -9.59 -20.46 -8.55
N CYS A 51 -9.00 -19.30 -8.47
CA CYS A 51 -7.59 -19.17 -8.07
C CYS A 51 -7.35 -19.43 -6.56
N THR A 52 -8.40 -19.63 -5.79
CA THR A 52 -8.31 -19.94 -4.34
C THR A 52 -8.85 -21.32 -3.99
N SER A 53 -9.53 -22.00 -4.93
CA SER A 53 -10.20 -23.27 -4.66
C SER A 53 -10.19 -24.17 -5.89
N PRO A 54 -10.00 -25.49 -5.71
CA PRO A 54 -10.15 -26.45 -6.79
C PRO A 54 -11.59 -26.50 -7.27
N GLY A 55 -11.79 -26.88 -8.53
CA GLY A 55 -13.09 -27.21 -9.08
C GLY A 55 -13.40 -28.69 -8.86
N TYR A 56 -14.69 -29.06 -8.88
CA TYR A 56 -15.14 -30.44 -8.77
C TYR A 56 -16.57 -30.61 -9.25
N THR A 57 -16.95 -31.87 -9.49
CA THR A 57 -18.35 -32.27 -9.72
C THR A 57 -18.88 -32.90 -8.46
N LEU A 58 -19.96 -32.34 -7.90
CA LEU A 58 -20.69 -32.90 -6.77
C LEU A 58 -21.91 -33.64 -7.27
N GLN A 59 -22.03 -34.88 -6.88
CA GLN A 59 -23.25 -35.72 -7.04
C GLN A 59 -23.88 -35.90 -5.65
N GLU A 60 -25.12 -35.51 -5.49
CA GLU A 60 -25.85 -35.60 -4.23
C GLU A 60 -27.17 -36.32 -4.44
N CYS A 61 -27.39 -37.41 -3.70
CA CYS A 61 -28.66 -38.13 -3.73
C CYS A 61 -29.77 -37.33 -3.03
N ALA A 62 -30.82 -37.00 -3.77
CA ALA A 62 -31.95 -36.22 -3.24
C ALA A 62 -32.72 -36.90 -2.10
N VAL A 63 -32.62 -38.25 -2.00
CA VAL A 63 -33.35 -39.03 -1.02
C VAL A 63 -32.60 -39.25 0.28
N CYS A 64 -31.30 -39.60 0.22
CA CYS A 64 -30.48 -39.95 1.39
C CYS A 64 -29.40 -38.93 1.72
N GLY A 65 -29.11 -38.00 0.79
CA GLY A 65 -28.05 -36.99 0.98
C GLY A 65 -26.64 -37.55 0.78
N GLU A 66 -26.49 -38.79 0.27
CA GLU A 66 -25.18 -39.35 -0.07
C GLU A 66 -24.50 -38.48 -1.12
N ARG A 67 -23.19 -38.18 -0.89
CA ARG A 67 -22.39 -37.27 -1.73
C ARG A 67 -21.18 -37.96 -2.31
N HIS A 68 -20.98 -37.76 -3.60
CA HIS A 68 -19.76 -38.14 -4.30
C HIS A 68 -19.14 -36.92 -4.95
N ILE A 69 -17.84 -36.77 -4.77
CA ILE A 69 -17.05 -35.70 -5.42
C ILE A 69 -16.17 -36.35 -6.47
N THR A 70 -16.32 -35.90 -7.71
CA THR A 70 -15.55 -36.39 -8.87
C THR A 70 -14.97 -35.21 -9.64
N ASP A 71 -14.19 -35.50 -10.69
CA ASP A 71 -13.66 -34.52 -11.65
C ASP A 71 -12.95 -33.34 -10.97
N ILE A 72 -12.16 -33.65 -9.95
CA ILE A 72 -11.42 -32.62 -9.20
C ILE A 72 -10.38 -32.00 -10.12
N THR A 73 -10.45 -30.69 -10.32
CA THR A 73 -9.48 -29.90 -11.07
C THR A 73 -8.69 -29.00 -10.13
N ALA A 74 -7.41 -28.79 -10.42
CA ALA A 74 -6.58 -27.89 -9.61
C ALA A 74 -7.14 -26.45 -9.59
N ALA A 75 -6.81 -25.71 -8.52
CA ALA A 75 -7.08 -24.29 -8.50
C ALA A 75 -6.38 -23.58 -9.66
N LEU A 76 -7.00 -22.56 -10.20
CA LEU A 76 -6.44 -21.76 -11.30
C LEU A 76 -5.24 -20.95 -10.81
N PRO A 77 -4.29 -20.64 -11.67
CA PRO A 77 -3.23 -19.70 -11.33
C PRO A 77 -3.82 -18.31 -11.07
N HIS A 78 -3.15 -17.53 -10.20
CA HIS A 78 -3.51 -16.13 -10.03
C HIS A 78 -3.16 -15.33 -11.28
N ASN A 79 -4.08 -14.50 -11.75
CA ASN A 79 -3.88 -13.53 -12.81
C ASN A 79 -3.66 -12.16 -12.19
N TYR A 80 -2.39 -11.73 -12.10
CA TYR A 80 -2.02 -10.47 -11.50
C TYR A 80 -1.99 -9.33 -12.52
N VAL A 81 -2.58 -8.20 -12.13
CA VAL A 81 -2.48 -6.91 -12.83
C VAL A 81 -1.60 -5.99 -12.00
N ASP A 82 -0.68 -5.32 -12.66
CA ASP A 82 0.32 -4.47 -12.03
C ASP A 82 -0.16 -3.02 -11.96
N LYS A 83 -0.03 -2.43 -10.78
CA LYS A 83 -0.26 -1.02 -10.53
C LYS A 83 1.00 -0.38 -9.99
N THR A 84 1.73 0.33 -10.85
CA THR A 84 2.96 1.03 -10.47
C THR A 84 2.66 2.43 -9.97
N THR A 85 3.24 2.77 -8.83
CA THR A 85 3.25 4.12 -8.28
C THR A 85 4.69 4.62 -8.35
N PRO A 86 5.02 5.64 -9.17
CA PRO A 86 6.37 6.17 -9.25
C PRO A 86 6.79 6.86 -7.96
N ALA A 87 8.11 6.89 -7.69
CA ALA A 87 8.66 7.67 -6.59
C ALA A 87 8.43 9.17 -6.81
N THR A 88 8.17 9.88 -5.73
CA THR A 88 8.10 11.34 -5.65
C THR A 88 9.28 11.90 -4.87
N CYS A 89 9.36 13.21 -4.69
CA CYS A 89 10.44 13.78 -3.89
C CYS A 89 10.47 13.26 -2.45
N GLU A 90 9.31 12.98 -1.87
CA GLU A 90 9.15 12.59 -0.46
C GLU A 90 8.68 11.14 -0.27
N GLY A 91 8.05 10.56 -1.29
CA GLY A 91 7.50 9.20 -1.23
C GLY A 91 8.23 8.24 -2.14
N GLY A 92 8.54 7.04 -1.63
CA GLY A 92 9.09 5.96 -2.42
C GLY A 92 8.09 5.41 -3.44
N GLY A 93 8.62 4.85 -4.54
CA GLY A 93 7.84 4.15 -5.55
C GLY A 93 7.65 2.68 -5.20
N LYS A 94 6.64 2.05 -5.83
CA LYS A 94 6.35 0.62 -5.68
C LYS A 94 5.46 0.12 -6.81
N THR A 95 5.50 -1.19 -7.04
CA THR A 95 4.56 -1.90 -7.90
C THR A 95 3.68 -2.81 -7.04
N ILE A 96 2.37 -2.69 -7.17
CA ILE A 96 1.38 -3.53 -6.50
C ILE A 96 0.82 -4.49 -7.55
N HIS A 97 0.95 -5.81 -7.29
CA HIS A 97 0.36 -6.87 -8.10
C HIS A 97 -0.96 -7.29 -7.47
N ILE A 98 -2.07 -7.16 -8.18
CA ILE A 98 -3.41 -7.44 -7.68
C ILE A 98 -4.02 -8.55 -8.53
N CYS A 99 -4.41 -9.67 -7.90
CA CYS A 99 -5.12 -10.72 -8.60
C CYS A 99 -6.56 -10.29 -8.91
N GLU A 100 -6.94 -10.26 -10.18
CA GLU A 100 -8.29 -9.89 -10.62
C GLU A 100 -9.37 -10.86 -10.12
N GLY A 101 -9.01 -12.14 -9.94
CA GLY A 101 -9.98 -13.18 -9.56
C GLY A 101 -10.32 -13.19 -8.07
N CYS A 102 -9.38 -12.90 -7.17
CA CYS A 102 -9.57 -13.02 -5.72
C CYS A 102 -9.20 -11.76 -4.93
N GLY A 103 -8.62 -10.75 -5.57
CA GLY A 103 -8.18 -9.52 -4.91
C GLY A 103 -6.90 -9.65 -4.05
N SER A 104 -6.28 -10.84 -3.98
CA SER A 104 -5.02 -10.98 -3.28
C SER A 104 -3.95 -10.10 -3.92
N SER A 105 -3.09 -9.49 -3.11
CA SER A 105 -2.06 -8.58 -3.61
C SER A 105 -0.76 -8.73 -2.87
N PHE A 106 0.33 -8.40 -3.57
CA PHE A 106 1.66 -8.25 -2.99
C PHE A 106 2.38 -7.07 -3.66
N VAL A 107 3.45 -6.60 -3.05
CA VAL A 107 4.16 -5.40 -3.49
C VAL A 107 5.61 -5.74 -3.79
N THR A 108 6.12 -5.20 -4.90
CA THR A 108 7.52 -5.30 -5.32
C THR A 108 8.07 -3.94 -5.77
N ASP A 109 9.28 -3.95 -6.26
CA ASP A 109 9.95 -2.82 -6.93
C ASP A 109 9.92 -1.54 -6.06
N TYR A 110 10.22 -1.70 -4.78
CA TYR A 110 10.37 -0.56 -3.89
C TYR A 110 11.56 0.28 -4.34
N THR A 111 11.33 1.58 -4.50
CA THR A 111 12.36 2.58 -4.76
C THR A 111 12.31 3.66 -3.70
N ASP A 112 13.47 4.21 -3.36
CA ASP A 112 13.54 5.31 -2.40
C ASP A 112 12.92 6.60 -2.96
N PRO A 113 12.53 7.54 -2.08
CA PRO A 113 12.16 8.89 -2.49
C PRO A 113 13.26 9.54 -3.32
N LEU A 114 12.87 10.31 -4.34
CA LEU A 114 13.80 10.99 -5.23
C LEU A 114 14.59 12.12 -4.56
N GLY A 115 14.13 12.58 -3.40
CA GLY A 115 14.63 13.78 -2.76
C GLY A 115 14.27 15.06 -3.54
N HIS A 116 14.59 16.21 -2.95
CA HIS A 116 14.40 17.49 -3.60
C HIS A 116 15.64 17.85 -4.43
N SER A 117 15.41 18.36 -5.64
CA SER A 117 16.45 18.96 -6.49
C SER A 117 16.20 20.46 -6.52
N TRP A 118 17.02 21.20 -5.81
CA TRP A 118 16.86 22.64 -5.67
C TRP A 118 17.41 23.38 -6.90
N ASP A 119 16.77 24.51 -7.23
CA ASP A 119 17.30 25.48 -8.20
C ASP A 119 18.46 26.28 -7.61
N GLU A 120 18.96 27.29 -8.34
CA GLU A 120 20.06 28.16 -7.92
C GLU A 120 19.67 29.10 -6.77
N GLY A 121 18.40 29.16 -6.39
CA GLY A 121 17.87 30.08 -5.39
C GLY A 121 17.60 31.48 -5.92
N THR A 122 16.64 32.14 -5.31
CA THR A 122 16.27 33.54 -5.62
C THR A 122 16.40 34.37 -4.35
N GLU A 123 17.15 35.46 -4.42
CA GLU A 123 17.23 36.39 -3.30
C GLU A 123 15.88 37.04 -3.03
N VAL A 124 15.34 36.82 -1.82
CA VAL A 124 14.11 37.45 -1.33
C VAL A 124 14.43 38.75 -0.62
N THR A 125 15.49 38.75 0.18
CA THR A 125 16.00 39.90 0.90
C THR A 125 17.52 39.83 0.87
N GLY A 126 18.16 40.89 0.34
CA GLY A 126 19.62 40.97 0.30
C GLY A 126 20.25 41.09 1.67
N SER A 127 21.38 40.44 1.88
CA SER A 127 22.17 40.59 3.11
C SER A 127 22.80 41.97 3.19
N THR A 128 22.86 42.53 4.37
CA THR A 128 23.51 43.80 4.69
C THR A 128 24.85 43.56 5.40
N CYS A 129 25.57 44.63 5.74
CA CYS A 129 26.81 44.47 6.49
C CYS A 129 26.65 43.76 7.83
N THR A 130 25.47 43.87 8.49
CA THR A 130 25.22 43.36 9.81
C THR A 130 23.95 42.52 9.89
N GLY A 131 23.10 42.53 8.85
CA GLY A 131 21.87 41.78 8.77
C GLY A 131 21.95 40.63 7.77
N GLU A 132 21.40 39.50 8.14
CA GLU A 132 21.27 38.34 7.26
C GLU A 132 20.24 38.62 6.16
N GLY A 133 20.49 38.09 4.98
CA GLY A 133 19.55 38.01 3.86
C GLY A 133 18.70 36.73 3.91
N LEU A 134 17.80 36.60 2.94
CA LEU A 134 16.99 35.40 2.72
C LEU A 134 17.05 35.00 1.25
N ILE A 135 17.29 33.72 1.01
CA ILE A 135 17.27 33.10 -0.31
C ILE A 135 16.15 32.05 -0.32
N GLU A 136 15.27 32.12 -1.31
CA GLU A 136 14.26 31.10 -1.57
C GLU A 136 14.80 30.10 -2.60
N TYR A 137 14.81 28.84 -2.21
CA TYR A 137 15.10 27.71 -3.09
C TYR A 137 13.82 26.99 -3.46
N ARG A 138 13.66 26.63 -4.73
CA ARG A 138 12.52 25.88 -5.21
C ARG A 138 12.95 24.54 -5.79
N CYS A 139 12.23 23.46 -5.40
CA CYS A 139 12.48 22.17 -6.00
C CYS A 139 11.95 22.14 -7.43
N VAL A 140 12.85 21.84 -8.40
CA VAL A 140 12.51 21.80 -9.84
C VAL A 140 11.58 20.64 -10.20
N ARG A 141 11.42 19.63 -9.32
CA ARG A 141 10.57 18.47 -9.58
C ARG A 141 9.15 18.62 -9.04
N CYS A 142 8.99 19.13 -7.83
CA CYS A 142 7.68 19.17 -7.14
C CYS A 142 7.20 20.60 -6.81
N GLY A 143 8.05 21.63 -7.05
CA GLY A 143 7.70 23.01 -6.74
C GLY A 143 7.74 23.37 -5.24
N TYR A 144 8.11 22.41 -4.35
CA TYR A 144 8.30 22.72 -2.94
C TYR A 144 9.39 23.77 -2.78
N HIS A 145 9.21 24.71 -1.85
CA HIS A 145 10.17 25.79 -1.62
C HIS A 145 10.57 25.87 -0.15
N ARG A 146 11.80 26.31 0.09
CA ARG A 146 12.35 26.55 1.42
C ARG A 146 13.10 27.88 1.40
N LEU A 147 13.13 28.53 2.56
CA LEU A 147 13.92 29.73 2.79
C LEU A 147 15.19 29.34 3.55
N GLU A 148 16.33 29.88 3.13
CA GLU A 148 17.59 29.79 3.86
C GLU A 148 18.13 31.21 4.13
N GLY A 149 18.75 31.36 5.28
CA GLY A 149 19.45 32.60 5.64
C GLY A 149 20.72 32.74 4.79
N ASP A 150 20.94 33.92 4.19
CA ASP A 150 22.19 34.33 3.63
C ASP A 150 22.94 35.14 4.66
N ALA A 151 24.18 34.74 5.00
CA ALA A 151 24.95 35.37 6.06
C ALA A 151 25.17 36.84 5.80
N ALA A 152 25.25 37.66 6.88
CA ALA A 152 25.57 39.06 6.79
C ALA A 152 26.89 39.26 6.00
N ALA A 153 26.88 40.19 5.05
CA ALA A 153 28.00 40.42 4.12
C ALA A 153 29.29 40.93 4.80
N GLY A 154 29.16 41.38 6.05
CA GLY A 154 30.28 42.00 6.76
C GLY A 154 30.60 43.40 6.28
N HIS A 155 31.46 44.09 7.02
CA HIS A 155 31.94 45.43 6.64
C HIS A 155 33.10 45.32 5.64
N VAL A 156 33.04 46.13 4.59
CA VAL A 156 34.13 46.25 3.61
C VAL A 156 34.95 47.49 3.97
N PRO A 157 36.21 47.34 4.41
CA PRO A 157 37.07 48.49 4.78
C PRO A 157 37.31 49.44 3.61
N GLY A 158 37.13 50.73 3.86
CA GLY A 158 37.56 51.76 2.97
C GLY A 158 39.02 52.17 3.25
N GLU A 159 39.34 53.45 2.99
CA GLU A 159 40.70 53.99 3.24
C GLU A 159 41.09 53.81 4.70
N ALA A 160 42.38 53.57 4.96
CA ALA A 160 42.87 53.34 6.30
C ALA A 160 42.67 54.61 7.16
N ALA A 161 42.43 54.39 8.47
CA ALA A 161 42.31 55.50 9.41
C ALA A 161 43.60 56.33 9.45
N THR A 162 43.43 57.64 9.50
CA THR A 162 44.53 58.62 9.73
C THR A 162 44.45 59.18 11.13
N CYS A 163 45.32 60.10 11.47
CA CYS A 163 45.26 60.79 12.79
C CYS A 163 43.95 61.53 13.01
N THR A 164 43.29 61.99 11.95
CA THR A 164 42.08 62.80 12.01
C THR A 164 40.82 62.19 11.42
N THR A 165 40.98 61.16 10.56
CA THR A 165 39.85 60.54 9.88
C THR A 165 39.74 59.08 10.24
N PRO A 166 38.54 58.58 10.59
CA PRO A 166 38.30 57.18 10.87
C PRO A 166 38.28 56.38 9.55
N GLN A 167 38.54 55.06 9.62
CA GLN A 167 38.25 54.11 8.56
C GLN A 167 36.79 53.77 8.54
N LEU A 168 36.11 53.98 7.44
CA LEU A 168 34.67 53.69 7.30
C LEU A 168 34.43 52.46 6.38
N CYS A 169 33.33 51.80 6.62
CA CYS A 169 32.83 50.80 5.66
C CYS A 169 32.38 51.47 4.37
N THR A 170 32.87 51.00 3.24
CA THR A 170 32.50 51.53 1.91
C THR A 170 31.05 51.28 1.53
N LYS A 171 30.38 50.25 2.14
CA LYS A 171 28.99 49.90 1.84
C LYS A 171 27.97 50.62 2.73
N CYS A 172 28.21 50.71 4.04
CA CYS A 172 27.23 51.25 5.00
C CYS A 172 27.69 52.51 5.76
N GLY A 173 28.95 52.94 5.58
CA GLY A 173 29.47 54.11 6.25
C GLY A 173 29.80 53.93 7.76
N ALA A 174 29.60 52.75 8.33
CA ALA A 174 29.93 52.49 9.72
C ALA A 174 31.43 52.64 9.96
N VAL A 175 31.82 53.18 11.11
CA VAL A 175 33.20 53.28 11.55
C VAL A 175 33.74 51.90 11.89
N ILE A 176 34.79 51.50 11.19
CA ILE A 176 35.49 50.22 11.42
C ILE A 176 36.68 50.42 12.35
N VAL A 177 37.43 51.46 12.12
CA VAL A 177 38.54 51.90 12.99
C VAL A 177 38.39 53.38 13.26
N ASN A 178 38.46 53.78 14.50
CA ASN A 178 38.45 55.21 14.87
C ASN A 178 39.70 55.94 14.34
N ALA A 179 39.64 57.25 14.19
CA ALA A 179 40.81 58.10 13.92
C ALA A 179 41.90 57.81 14.96
N LEU A 180 43.14 57.70 14.48
CA LEU A 180 44.27 57.26 15.31
C LEU A 180 44.68 58.28 16.37
N GLY A 181 44.27 59.56 16.20
CA GLY A 181 44.70 60.65 17.08
C GLY A 181 46.12 61.11 16.77
N HIS A 182 46.59 62.09 17.55
CA HIS A 182 47.97 62.59 17.47
C HIS A 182 48.71 62.18 18.73
N ASP A 183 49.91 61.67 18.56
CA ASP A 183 50.88 61.46 19.65
C ASP A 183 51.86 62.62 19.63
N TYR A 184 51.58 63.60 20.49
CA TYR A 184 52.51 64.80 20.57
C TYR A 184 53.62 64.49 21.54
N GLN A 185 54.87 64.62 21.07
CA GLN A 185 56.03 64.62 21.93
C GLN A 185 56.37 66.05 22.36
N GLU A 186 56.46 66.24 23.67
CA GLU A 186 56.96 67.52 24.18
C GLU A 186 58.51 67.62 23.95
N GLU A 187 58.87 68.52 23.13
CA GLU A 187 60.28 68.91 23.03
C GLU A 187 60.54 70.09 23.95
N VAL A 188 61.24 69.88 25.06
CA VAL A 188 61.63 70.90 25.99
C VAL A 188 62.89 71.54 25.46
N THR A 189 62.76 72.73 24.89
CA THR A 189 63.90 73.56 24.55
C THR A 189 64.35 74.37 25.81
N GLU A 190 65.52 74.11 26.31
CA GLU A 190 66.08 74.89 27.40
C GLU A 190 66.37 76.36 26.92
N PRO A 191 66.05 77.38 27.75
CA PRO A 191 66.32 78.74 27.43
C PRO A 191 67.85 79.03 27.44
N THR A 192 68.35 79.64 26.45
CA THR A 192 69.74 80.14 26.31
C THR A 192 69.98 81.38 27.11
#